data_6af75c6c6e2371ab1ecc6ab82a8207e5
#
_entry.id   6af75c6c6e2371ab1ecc6ab82a8207e5
#
_cell.length_a   1.000
_cell.length_b   1.000
_cell.length_c   1.000
_cell.angle_alpha   90.00
_cell.angle_beta   90.00
_cell.angle_gamma   90.00
#
_symmetry.space_group_name_H-M   'P 1'
#
loop_
_entity.id
_entity.type
_entity.pdbx_description
1 polymer ?
#
loop_
_entity_poly.entity_id
_entity_poly.type
_entity_poly.pdbx_seq_one_letter_code
_entity_poly.pdbx_strand_id
1 'polypeptide(L)'
;DIITFHTPLDSSTFHLCDEAFLKRCKPGALIINAARGGVVDEKALLESGHPYILDTWENEPAIDRKVLNGAFRASMHIAGYSQEGKWNASQMCLNRIAEELQLPAVSLPLLPPKKVQEKNWLETITEVLKAYPERFETLRKNYPLR
;
A
#
# COMPACT_ATOMS: atom_id res chain seq x y z
N ASP A 1 2.79 -18.87 6.76
CA ASP A 1 3.85 -17.91 6.34
C ASP A 1 3.20 -16.61 5.89
N ILE A 2 3.98 -15.51 5.87
CA ILE A 2 3.58 -14.21 5.34
C ILE A 2 4.59 -13.82 4.27
N ILE A 3 4.10 -13.39 3.12
CA ILE A 3 4.90 -12.92 2.00
C ILE A 3 4.45 -11.49 1.70
N THR A 4 5.39 -10.54 1.72
CA THR A 4 5.09 -9.13 1.50
C THR A 4 5.99 -8.55 0.41
N PHE A 5 5.41 -7.76 -0.49
CA PHE A 5 6.09 -7.15 -1.63
C PHE A 5 6.38 -5.69 -1.35
N HIS A 6 7.64 -5.28 -1.63
CA HIS A 6 8.16 -3.92 -1.42
C HIS A 6 9.03 -3.45 -2.60
N THR A 7 8.86 -4.08 -3.76
CA THR A 7 9.63 -3.78 -4.97
C THR A 7 9.04 -2.59 -5.75
N PRO A 8 9.84 -1.83 -6.49
CA PRO A 8 9.30 -0.95 -7.52
C PRO A 8 8.59 -1.78 -8.60
N LEU A 9 7.76 -1.16 -9.41
CA LEU A 9 7.15 -1.79 -10.59
C LEU A 9 7.95 -1.42 -11.83
N ASP A 10 8.53 -2.42 -12.45
CA ASP A 10 9.20 -2.35 -13.74
C ASP A 10 9.04 -3.66 -14.52
N SER A 11 9.71 -3.81 -15.66
CA SER A 11 9.59 -5.01 -16.49
C SER A 11 10.06 -6.31 -15.81
N SER A 12 10.93 -6.23 -14.81
CA SER A 12 11.44 -7.38 -14.05
C SER A 12 10.56 -7.78 -12.87
N THR A 13 9.69 -6.87 -12.42
CA THR A 13 8.83 -7.05 -11.25
C THR A 13 7.34 -7.08 -11.59
N PHE A 14 7.00 -6.82 -12.87
CA PHE A 14 5.62 -6.98 -13.34
C PHE A 14 5.18 -8.44 -13.20
N HIS A 15 4.08 -8.65 -12.48
CA HIS A 15 3.56 -9.97 -12.12
C HIS A 15 4.63 -10.90 -11.48
N LEU A 16 5.52 -10.32 -10.66
CA LEU A 16 6.49 -11.11 -9.88
C LEU A 16 5.80 -12.18 -9.03
N CYS A 17 4.63 -11.86 -8.50
CA CYS A 17 3.74 -12.82 -7.83
C CYS A 17 2.69 -13.30 -8.84
N ASP A 18 3.08 -14.22 -9.69
CA ASP A 18 2.25 -14.89 -10.69
C ASP A 18 1.68 -16.24 -10.17
N GLU A 19 0.97 -16.95 -11.03
CA GLU A 19 0.42 -18.28 -10.72
C GLU A 19 1.52 -19.28 -10.32
N ALA A 20 2.67 -19.24 -11.00
CA ALA A 20 3.78 -20.16 -10.73
C ALA A 20 4.43 -19.88 -9.37
N PHE A 21 4.53 -18.59 -8.99
CA PHE A 21 4.97 -18.18 -7.66
C PHE A 21 3.99 -18.69 -6.59
N LEU A 22 2.69 -18.41 -6.77
CA LEU A 22 1.64 -18.77 -5.80
C LEU A 22 1.54 -20.29 -5.57
N LYS A 23 1.70 -21.10 -6.63
CA LYS A 23 1.74 -22.56 -6.52
C LYS A 23 2.90 -23.10 -5.68
N ARG A 24 3.99 -22.35 -5.53
CA ARG A 24 5.14 -22.73 -4.69
C ARG A 24 4.99 -22.29 -3.24
N CYS A 25 4.02 -21.45 -2.95
CA CYS A 25 3.75 -20.99 -1.58
C CYS A 25 3.14 -22.13 -0.75
N LYS A 26 3.41 -22.11 0.55
CA LYS A 26 2.72 -23.04 1.46
C LYS A 26 1.22 -22.76 1.49
N PRO A 27 0.37 -23.78 1.57
CA PRO A 27 -1.07 -23.58 1.68
C PRO A 27 -1.42 -22.61 2.81
N GLY A 28 -2.28 -21.64 2.51
CA GLY A 28 -2.69 -20.62 3.48
C GLY A 28 -1.66 -19.51 3.76
N ALA A 29 -0.58 -19.41 2.97
CA ALA A 29 0.33 -18.28 3.07
C ALA A 29 -0.43 -16.96 2.83
N LEU A 30 -0.23 -15.98 3.70
CA LEU A 30 -0.82 -14.64 3.56
C LEU A 30 0.04 -13.81 2.59
N ILE A 31 -0.58 -13.32 1.53
CA ILE A 31 0.06 -12.47 0.52
C ILE A 31 -0.27 -11.00 0.82
N ILE A 32 0.74 -10.14 0.90
CA ILE A 32 0.55 -8.71 1.17
C ILE A 32 1.22 -7.89 0.07
N ASN A 33 0.45 -7.01 -0.59
CA ASN A 33 1.00 -6.06 -1.55
C ASN A 33 0.68 -4.61 -1.13
N ALA A 34 1.72 -3.91 -0.70
CA ALA A 34 1.71 -2.48 -0.43
C ALA A 34 2.77 -1.73 -1.26
N ALA A 35 3.21 -2.34 -2.36
CA ALA A 35 4.22 -1.79 -3.27
C ALA A 35 3.57 -1.09 -4.48
N ARG A 36 3.18 -1.86 -5.49
CA ARG A 36 2.45 -1.41 -6.70
C ARG A 36 1.54 -2.53 -7.17
N GLY A 37 0.36 -2.20 -7.70
CA GLY A 37 -0.65 -3.17 -8.13
C GLY A 37 -0.10 -4.24 -9.06
N GLY A 38 0.52 -3.86 -10.17
CA GLY A 38 1.06 -4.79 -11.15
C GLY A 38 2.24 -5.67 -10.70
N VAL A 39 2.70 -5.60 -9.44
CA VAL A 39 3.68 -6.56 -8.88
C VAL A 39 3.03 -7.93 -8.62
N VAL A 40 1.74 -7.94 -8.35
CA VAL A 40 0.96 -9.16 -8.12
C VAL A 40 -0.05 -9.31 -9.25
N ASP A 41 -0.11 -10.47 -9.87
CA ASP A 41 -1.20 -10.85 -10.78
C ASP A 41 -2.47 -11.08 -9.94
N GLU A 42 -3.35 -10.08 -9.93
CA GLU A 42 -4.57 -10.11 -9.11
C GLU A 42 -5.52 -11.25 -9.49
N LYS A 43 -5.55 -11.62 -10.76
CA LYS A 43 -6.36 -12.74 -11.22
C LYS A 43 -5.81 -14.06 -10.69
N ALA A 44 -4.51 -14.30 -10.84
CA ALA A 44 -3.86 -15.48 -10.32
C ALA A 44 -3.99 -15.54 -8.79
N LEU A 45 -3.86 -14.41 -8.09
CA LEU A 45 -4.04 -14.32 -6.65
C LEU A 45 -5.45 -14.72 -6.21
N LEU A 46 -6.48 -14.20 -6.88
CA LEU A 46 -7.88 -14.55 -6.59
C LEU A 46 -8.14 -16.05 -6.80
N GLU A 47 -7.61 -16.63 -7.87
CA GLU A 47 -7.79 -18.03 -8.24
C GLU A 47 -6.97 -18.98 -7.32
N SER A 48 -5.91 -18.49 -6.71
CA SER A 48 -5.00 -19.28 -5.86
C SER A 48 -5.62 -19.77 -4.55
N GLY A 49 -6.64 -19.08 -4.04
CA GLY A 49 -7.25 -19.33 -2.73
C GLY A 49 -6.37 -18.91 -1.52
N HIS A 50 -5.23 -18.29 -1.73
CA HIS A 50 -4.44 -17.70 -0.65
C HIS A 50 -5.16 -16.50 -0.03
N PRO A 51 -5.13 -16.31 1.30
CA PRO A 51 -5.58 -15.05 1.91
C PRO A 51 -4.66 -13.91 1.48
N TYR A 52 -5.22 -12.73 1.22
CA TYR A 52 -4.41 -11.58 0.81
C TYR A 52 -4.89 -10.25 1.39
N ILE A 53 -3.92 -9.34 1.50
CA ILE A 53 -4.13 -7.94 1.88
C ILE A 53 -3.55 -7.08 0.76
N LEU A 54 -4.36 -6.22 0.16
CA LEU A 54 -3.93 -5.29 -0.88
C LEU A 54 -4.15 -3.85 -0.46
N ASP A 55 -3.08 -3.05 -0.54
CA ASP A 55 -3.14 -1.60 -0.47
C ASP A 55 -3.06 -0.98 -1.87
N THR A 56 -2.33 -1.65 -2.77
CA THR A 56 -2.14 -1.23 -4.17
C THR A 56 -2.78 -2.25 -5.10
N TRP A 57 -3.41 -1.77 -6.17
CA TRP A 57 -4.27 -2.57 -7.05
C TRP A 57 -3.89 -2.38 -8.52
N GLU A 58 -4.14 -3.38 -9.33
CA GLU A 58 -4.14 -3.18 -10.77
C GLU A 58 -5.29 -2.22 -11.17
N ASN A 59 -5.04 -1.44 -12.19
CA ASN A 59 -6.05 -0.53 -12.78
C ASN A 59 -6.66 0.51 -11.81
N GLU A 60 -5.94 0.92 -10.75
CA GLU A 60 -6.40 2.03 -9.91
C GLU A 60 -6.79 3.26 -10.75
N PRO A 61 -7.86 3.94 -10.42
CA PRO A 61 -8.79 3.71 -9.29
C PRO A 61 -9.95 2.74 -9.62
N ALA A 62 -10.00 2.17 -10.84
CA ALA A 62 -11.04 1.26 -11.31
C ALA A 62 -10.70 -0.20 -10.94
N ILE A 63 -10.62 -0.49 -9.64
CA ILE A 63 -10.19 -1.78 -9.11
C ILE A 63 -11.22 -2.89 -9.38
N ASP A 64 -10.73 -4.13 -9.56
CA ASP A 64 -11.61 -5.29 -9.78
C ASP A 64 -12.40 -5.63 -8.52
N ARG A 65 -13.72 -5.63 -8.62
CA ARG A 65 -14.64 -5.93 -7.51
C ARG A 65 -14.52 -7.37 -7.00
N LYS A 66 -14.17 -8.34 -7.86
CA LYS A 66 -14.02 -9.73 -7.42
C LYS A 66 -12.78 -9.87 -6.55
N VAL A 67 -11.67 -9.26 -6.99
CA VAL A 67 -10.43 -9.22 -6.21
C VAL A 67 -10.65 -8.49 -4.89
N LEU A 68 -11.30 -7.33 -4.92
CA LEU A 68 -11.62 -6.58 -3.69
C LEU A 68 -12.47 -7.41 -2.71
N ASN A 69 -13.51 -8.07 -3.19
CA ASN A 69 -14.39 -8.87 -2.34
C ASN A 69 -13.68 -10.10 -1.75
N GLY A 70 -12.72 -10.69 -2.47
CA GLY A 70 -11.90 -11.80 -2.02
C GLY A 70 -10.83 -11.41 -0.99
N ALA A 71 -10.48 -10.11 -0.89
CA ALA A 71 -9.44 -9.65 0.01
C ALA A 71 -9.81 -9.86 1.49
N PHE A 72 -8.87 -10.42 2.26
CA PHE A 72 -8.97 -10.49 3.73
C PHE A 72 -8.99 -9.10 4.34
N ARG A 73 -8.12 -8.20 3.85
CA ARG A 73 -8.13 -6.76 4.15
C ARG A 73 -7.75 -5.97 2.90
N ALA A 74 -8.24 -4.74 2.82
CA ALA A 74 -8.07 -3.86 1.68
C ALA A 74 -7.92 -2.41 2.12
N SER A 75 -7.09 -1.64 1.42
CA SER A 75 -7.00 -0.20 1.57
C SER A 75 -6.80 0.46 0.20
N MET A 76 -6.85 1.79 0.16
CA MET A 76 -6.90 2.58 -1.06
C MET A 76 -5.57 3.27 -1.35
N HIS A 77 -4.48 2.50 -1.43
CA HIS A 77 -3.13 2.96 -1.73
C HIS A 77 -2.68 4.08 -0.77
N ILE A 78 -2.69 3.75 0.52
CA ILE A 78 -2.35 4.67 1.62
C ILE A 78 -1.09 4.28 2.38
N ALA A 79 -0.48 3.13 2.07
CA ALA A 79 0.78 2.70 2.66
C ALA A 79 1.89 3.74 2.39
N GLY A 80 2.59 4.16 3.44
CA GLY A 80 3.57 5.24 3.36
C GLY A 80 2.97 6.65 3.21
N TYR A 81 1.66 6.80 3.19
CA TYR A 81 0.97 8.07 2.96
C TYR A 81 0.66 8.82 4.26
N SER A 82 1.52 8.69 5.26
CA SER A 82 1.41 9.39 6.53
C SER A 82 2.09 10.77 6.50
N GLN A 83 1.65 11.68 7.36
CA GLN A 83 2.29 12.98 7.55
C GLN A 83 3.75 12.82 7.98
N GLU A 84 4.02 11.86 8.89
CA GLU A 84 5.38 11.57 9.35
C GLU A 84 6.27 11.05 8.23
N GLY A 85 5.75 10.14 7.38
CA GLY A 85 6.50 9.63 6.24
C GLY A 85 6.90 10.73 5.26
N LYS A 86 5.97 11.64 4.95
CA LYS A 86 6.23 12.81 4.08
C LYS A 86 7.22 13.77 4.74
N TRP A 87 7.03 14.06 6.01
CA TRP A 87 7.93 14.94 6.76
C TRP A 87 9.36 14.38 6.79
N ASN A 88 9.51 13.09 7.14
CA ASN A 88 10.80 12.43 7.17
C ASN A 88 11.48 12.43 5.79
N ALA A 89 10.75 12.12 4.72
CA ALA A 89 11.29 12.15 3.36
C ALA A 89 11.77 13.57 2.99
N SER A 90 10.99 14.60 3.28
CA SER A 90 11.37 16.00 3.03
C SER A 90 12.59 16.42 3.86
N GLN A 91 12.65 16.03 5.15
CA GLN A 91 13.81 16.32 5.99
C GLN A 91 15.09 15.62 5.50
N MET A 92 14.98 14.36 5.06
CA MET A 92 16.11 13.62 4.47
C MET A 92 16.63 14.31 3.19
N CYS A 93 15.73 14.78 2.32
CA CYS A 93 16.11 15.53 1.12
C CYS A 93 16.82 16.84 1.49
N LEU A 94 16.30 17.61 2.46
CA LEU A 94 16.92 18.86 2.91
C LEU A 94 18.31 18.62 3.51
N ASN A 95 18.46 17.58 4.32
CA ASN A 95 19.76 17.22 4.89
C ASN A 95 20.76 16.90 3.78
N ARG A 96 20.35 16.09 2.80
CA ARG A 96 21.23 15.72 1.68
C ARG A 96 21.64 16.93 0.83
N ILE A 97 20.72 17.84 0.55
CA ILE A 97 21.01 19.09 -0.17
C ILE A 97 21.96 19.95 0.63
N ALA A 98 21.74 20.11 1.93
CA ALA A 98 22.63 20.91 2.79
C ALA A 98 24.06 20.33 2.82
N GLU A 99 24.20 19.00 2.93
CA GLU A 99 25.49 18.32 2.86
C GLU A 99 26.23 18.57 1.53
N GLU A 100 25.55 18.32 0.40
CA GLU A 100 26.15 18.45 -0.94
C GLU A 100 26.56 19.90 -1.27
N LEU A 101 25.77 20.88 -0.82
CA LEU A 101 26.00 22.30 -1.08
C LEU A 101 26.78 23.00 0.06
N GLN A 102 27.20 22.27 1.09
CA GLN A 102 27.89 22.80 2.29
C GLN A 102 27.11 23.95 2.95
N LEU A 103 25.78 23.81 3.00
CA LEU A 103 24.87 24.77 3.62
C LEU A 103 24.61 24.41 5.10
N PRO A 104 24.18 25.38 5.93
CA PRO A 104 23.70 25.08 7.28
C PRO A 104 22.53 24.09 7.24
N ALA A 105 22.49 23.19 8.22
CA ALA A 105 21.36 22.26 8.35
C ALA A 105 20.05 23.02 8.60
N VAL A 106 18.99 22.63 7.88
CA VAL A 106 17.64 23.18 8.00
C VAL A 106 16.74 22.11 8.59
N SER A 107 16.03 22.44 9.66
CA SER A 107 15.01 21.56 10.24
C SER A 107 13.62 22.04 9.88
N LEU A 108 12.78 21.11 9.41
CA LEU A 108 11.37 21.38 9.19
C LEU A 108 10.63 21.63 10.53
N PRO A 109 9.54 22.41 10.54
CA PRO A 109 8.71 22.57 11.73
C PRO A 109 8.26 21.23 12.29
N LEU A 110 8.13 21.13 13.62
CA LEU A 110 7.63 19.92 14.27
C LEU A 110 6.21 19.60 13.79
N LEU A 111 5.97 18.29 13.57
CA LEU A 111 4.63 17.81 13.25
C LEU A 111 3.69 17.97 14.45
N PRO A 112 2.40 18.21 14.18
CA PRO A 112 1.40 18.18 15.23
C PRO A 112 1.33 16.77 15.87
N PRO A 113 0.79 16.64 17.09
CA PRO A 113 0.65 15.36 17.76
C PRO A 113 -0.05 14.33 16.87
N LYS A 114 0.46 13.11 16.88
CA LYS A 114 -0.07 12.01 16.07
C LYS A 114 -1.52 11.69 16.45
N LYS A 115 -2.39 11.60 15.45
CA LYS A 115 -3.72 11.03 15.64
C LYS A 115 -3.59 9.53 15.88
N VAL A 116 -4.14 9.04 16.96
CA VAL A 116 -4.18 7.60 17.25
C VAL A 116 -5.22 6.95 16.35
N GLN A 117 -4.84 5.91 15.63
CA GLN A 117 -5.78 5.10 14.87
C GLN A 117 -6.54 4.16 15.80
N GLU A 118 -7.81 3.95 15.52
CA GLU A 118 -8.59 2.93 16.18
C GLU A 118 -8.02 1.52 15.90
N LYS A 119 -8.13 0.61 16.85
CA LYS A 119 -7.56 -0.74 16.75
C LYS A 119 -8.01 -1.49 15.50
N ASN A 120 -9.23 -1.25 15.03
CA ASN A 120 -9.87 -1.96 13.91
C ASN A 120 -9.95 -1.11 12.63
N TRP A 121 -9.14 -0.05 12.52
CA TRP A 121 -9.22 0.89 11.40
C TRP A 121 -9.12 0.24 10.01
N LEU A 122 -8.26 -0.78 9.84
CA LEU A 122 -8.08 -1.45 8.56
C LEU A 122 -9.31 -2.30 8.19
N GLU A 123 -9.97 -2.89 9.17
CA GLU A 123 -11.23 -3.60 8.97
C GLU A 123 -12.33 -2.66 8.52
N THR A 124 -12.51 -1.55 9.23
CA THR A 124 -13.48 -0.50 8.88
C THR A 124 -13.23 0.06 7.47
N ILE A 125 -11.97 0.36 7.11
CA ILE A 125 -11.61 0.82 5.76
C ILE A 125 -11.94 -0.26 4.72
N THR A 126 -11.64 -1.52 4.99
CA THR A 126 -11.94 -2.64 4.09
C THR A 126 -13.43 -2.71 3.79
N GLU A 127 -14.28 -2.62 4.82
CA GLU A 127 -15.73 -2.65 4.67
C GLU A 127 -16.26 -1.46 3.86
N VAL A 128 -15.76 -0.26 4.16
CA VAL A 128 -16.14 0.95 3.41
C VAL A 128 -15.72 0.87 1.94
N LEU A 129 -14.52 0.36 1.67
CA LEU A 129 -14.03 0.22 0.29
C LEU A 129 -14.83 -0.84 -0.48
N LYS A 130 -15.17 -1.97 0.16
CA LYS A 130 -16.02 -3.01 -0.43
C LYS A 130 -17.44 -2.51 -0.73
N ALA A 131 -17.98 -1.67 0.14
CA ALA A 131 -19.31 -1.08 -0.06
C ALA A 131 -19.32 -0.01 -1.18
N TYR A 132 -18.26 0.77 -1.32
CA TYR A 132 -18.18 1.92 -2.21
C TYR A 132 -16.87 1.96 -3.02
N PRO A 133 -16.54 0.93 -3.84
CA PRO A 133 -15.27 0.87 -4.57
C PRO A 133 -15.09 2.04 -5.57
N GLU A 134 -16.17 2.59 -6.09
CA GLU A 134 -16.16 3.78 -6.97
C GLU A 134 -15.67 5.05 -6.28
N ARG A 135 -15.63 5.05 -4.94
CA ARG A 135 -15.13 6.17 -4.12
C ARG A 135 -13.64 6.05 -3.77
N PHE A 136 -12.92 5.13 -4.39
CA PHE A 136 -11.50 4.85 -4.10
C PHE A 136 -10.66 6.14 -3.95
N GLU A 137 -10.65 7.02 -4.96
CA GLU A 137 -9.89 8.26 -4.91
C GLU A 137 -10.40 9.24 -3.84
N THR A 138 -11.70 9.29 -3.61
CA THR A 138 -12.27 10.16 -2.57
C THR A 138 -11.89 9.68 -1.17
N LEU A 139 -11.94 8.37 -0.93
CA LEU A 139 -11.52 7.75 0.33
C LEU A 139 -10.03 7.96 0.56
N ARG A 140 -9.22 7.77 -0.48
CA ARG A 140 -7.78 8.00 -0.46
C ARG A 140 -7.42 9.45 -0.14
N LYS A 141 -8.07 10.42 -0.80
CA LYS A 141 -7.84 11.87 -0.57
C LYS A 141 -8.23 12.30 0.83
N ASN A 142 -9.28 11.73 1.38
CA ASN A 142 -9.81 12.08 2.70
C ASN A 142 -9.26 11.22 3.84
N TYR A 143 -8.24 10.40 3.56
CA TYR A 143 -7.63 9.56 4.60
C TYR A 143 -7.04 10.44 5.73
N PRO A 144 -7.46 10.24 6.99
CA PRO A 144 -7.21 11.20 8.07
C PRO A 144 -5.75 11.34 8.51
N LEU A 145 -4.88 10.42 8.12
CA LEU A 145 -3.43 10.49 8.42
C LEU A 145 -2.58 11.01 7.23
N ARG A 146 -3.24 11.49 6.20
CA ARG A 146 -2.60 12.01 4.99
C ARG A 146 -1.86 13.34 5.23
#